data_c9c9a929858078106b9f11d5b8cdec13
#
_entry.id   c9c9a929858078106b9f11d5b8cdec13
#
_cell.length_a   1.000
_cell.length_b   1.000
_cell.length_c   1.000
_cell.angle_alpha   90.00
_cell.angle_beta   90.00
_cell.angle_gamma   90.00
#
_symmetry.space_group_name_H-M   'P 1'
#
loop_
_entity.id
_entity.type
_entity.pdbx_description
1 polymer ?
#
loop_
_entity_poly.entity_id
_entity_poly.type
_entity_poly.pdbx_seq_one_letter_code
_entity_poly.pdbx_strand_id
1 'polypeptide(L)'
;MIRGFFFKFFFYSGFVLICIIFLPALIMPSNIASFGGKLSGYWAKFCLRIFLSTKIIVKGLENIDRSSKFFIACTHQSQFETFFLQTIFESPFFILKKELIRIRIFGSFLKKIGCIEITRNKISKDNVDFYERVKLSIDKKNSPLIIFPQGTRYDVKERPDFKKGASRIYNLNIKCLPVVLNSGSVWPKKGVMKSNKKLIISILKPFEIGLDGNVFLKSLQNKMYEELDKIS
;
A
#
# COMPACT_ATOMS: atom_id res chain seq x y z
N MET A 1 25.60 7.84 -3.71
CA MET A 1 24.76 8.87 -4.38
C MET A 1 24.44 8.49 -5.83
N ILE A 2 25.41 8.16 -6.65
CA ILE A 2 25.26 7.83 -8.09
C ILE A 2 24.22 6.70 -8.34
N ARG A 3 24.32 5.59 -7.63
CA ARG A 3 23.37 4.46 -7.75
C ARG A 3 21.91 4.87 -7.49
N GLY A 4 21.66 5.73 -6.50
CA GLY A 4 20.32 6.22 -6.21
C GLY A 4 19.77 7.15 -7.29
N PHE A 5 20.63 7.92 -7.97
CA PHE A 5 20.23 8.72 -9.11
C PHE A 5 19.80 7.84 -10.29
N PHE A 6 20.61 6.86 -10.69
CA PHE A 6 20.25 5.92 -11.74
C PHE A 6 18.99 5.14 -11.42
N PHE A 7 18.83 4.67 -10.17
CA PHE A 7 17.60 4.03 -9.74
C PHE A 7 16.39 4.94 -10.01
N LYS A 8 16.41 6.18 -9.51
CA LYS A 8 15.28 7.11 -9.69
C LYS A 8 15.00 7.38 -11.17
N PHE A 9 16.04 7.65 -11.95
CA PHE A 9 15.90 7.92 -13.37
C PHE A 9 15.22 6.77 -14.09
N PHE A 10 15.77 5.55 -13.99
CA PHE A 10 15.21 4.38 -14.67
C PHE A 10 13.85 3.98 -14.12
N PHE A 11 13.66 4.03 -12.80
CA PHE A 11 12.37 3.70 -12.20
C PHE A 11 11.26 4.62 -12.72
N TYR A 12 11.46 5.93 -12.64
CA TYR A 12 10.40 6.87 -13.07
C TYR A 12 10.20 6.87 -14.59
N SER A 13 11.25 6.78 -15.39
CA SER A 13 11.13 6.68 -16.85
C SER A 13 10.36 5.42 -17.27
N GLY A 14 10.70 4.27 -16.70
CA GLY A 14 9.99 3.03 -16.99
C GLY A 14 8.55 3.05 -16.47
N PHE A 15 8.30 3.66 -15.32
CA PHE A 15 6.93 3.82 -14.80
C PHE A 15 6.08 4.70 -15.74
N VAL A 16 6.63 5.82 -16.22
CA VAL A 16 5.95 6.67 -17.23
C VAL A 16 5.70 5.89 -18.50
N LEU A 17 6.66 5.11 -18.99
CA LEU A 17 6.48 4.27 -20.18
C LEU A 17 5.36 3.24 -19.97
N ILE A 18 5.31 2.57 -18.81
CA ILE A 18 4.22 1.65 -18.47
C ILE A 18 2.88 2.40 -18.51
N CYS A 19 2.78 3.58 -17.91
CA CYS A 19 1.57 4.39 -17.96
C CYS A 19 1.13 4.71 -19.42
N ILE A 20 2.09 5.03 -20.31
CA ILE A 20 1.80 5.32 -21.73
C ILE A 20 1.31 4.05 -22.44
N ILE A 21 2.00 2.92 -22.29
CA ILE A 21 1.61 1.65 -22.91
C ILE A 21 0.23 1.21 -22.45
N PHE A 22 -0.12 1.44 -21.18
CA PHE A 22 -1.41 1.08 -20.62
C PHE A 22 -2.51 2.14 -20.77
N LEU A 23 -2.29 3.24 -21.52
CA LEU A 23 -3.35 4.23 -21.78
C LEU A 23 -4.66 3.60 -22.32
N PRO A 24 -4.62 2.62 -23.24
CA PRO A 24 -5.85 1.95 -23.71
C PRO A 24 -6.62 1.24 -22.58
N ALA A 25 -5.94 0.82 -21.49
CA ALA A 25 -6.60 0.19 -20.35
C ALA A 25 -7.60 1.10 -19.62
N LEU A 26 -7.56 2.41 -19.85
CA LEU A 26 -8.55 3.34 -19.29
C LEU A 26 -9.96 3.11 -19.83
N ILE A 27 -10.09 2.61 -21.05
CA ILE A 27 -11.37 2.28 -21.69
C ILE A 27 -11.69 0.77 -21.66
N MET A 28 -10.72 -0.06 -21.27
CA MET A 28 -10.83 -1.52 -21.15
C MET A 28 -11.29 -1.93 -19.74
N PRO A 29 -11.59 -3.21 -19.47
CA PRO A 29 -11.86 -3.71 -18.10
C PRO A 29 -10.76 -3.37 -17.11
N SER A 30 -11.13 -3.14 -15.83
CA SER A 30 -10.21 -2.65 -14.79
C SER A 30 -9.06 -3.59 -14.46
N ASN A 31 -9.20 -4.91 -14.70
CA ASN A 31 -8.14 -5.89 -14.53
C ASN A 31 -6.91 -5.59 -15.42
N ILE A 32 -7.10 -5.01 -16.60
CA ILE A 32 -6.00 -4.60 -17.48
C ILE A 32 -5.21 -3.45 -16.84
N ALA A 33 -5.91 -2.45 -16.29
CA ALA A 33 -5.26 -1.36 -15.56
C ALA A 33 -4.54 -1.87 -14.29
N SER A 34 -5.14 -2.82 -13.57
CA SER A 34 -4.52 -3.48 -12.41
C SER A 34 -3.25 -4.26 -12.80
N PHE A 35 -3.25 -4.89 -13.97
CA PHE A 35 -2.06 -5.55 -14.50
C PHE A 35 -0.92 -4.56 -14.76
N GLY A 36 -1.20 -3.37 -15.29
CA GLY A 36 -0.22 -2.27 -15.40
C GLY A 36 0.38 -1.87 -14.05
N GLY A 37 -0.47 -1.80 -13.02
CA GLY A 37 -0.01 -1.59 -11.64
C GLY A 37 0.92 -2.70 -11.13
N LYS A 38 0.57 -3.96 -11.38
CA LYS A 38 1.38 -5.13 -11.05
C LYS A 38 2.74 -5.11 -11.78
N LEU A 39 2.75 -4.76 -13.06
CA LEU A 39 3.97 -4.60 -13.86
C LEU A 39 4.86 -3.49 -13.28
N SER A 40 4.27 -2.37 -12.84
CA SER A 40 5.01 -1.29 -12.16
C SER A 40 5.67 -1.76 -10.85
N GLY A 41 5.04 -2.69 -10.12
CA GLY A 41 5.62 -3.33 -8.94
C GLY A 41 6.81 -4.22 -9.28
N TYR A 42 6.72 -5.02 -10.33
CA TYR A 42 7.86 -5.82 -10.82
C TYR A 42 8.99 -4.94 -11.34
N TRP A 43 8.66 -3.84 -12.01
CA TRP A 43 9.64 -2.85 -12.45
C TRP A 43 10.38 -2.21 -11.26
N ALA A 44 9.66 -1.85 -10.20
CA ALA A 44 10.27 -1.35 -8.97
C ALA A 44 11.24 -2.36 -8.36
N LYS A 45 10.83 -3.65 -8.28
CA LYS A 45 11.68 -4.75 -7.80
C LYS A 45 12.94 -4.90 -8.65
N PHE A 46 12.82 -4.88 -9.98
CA PHE A 46 13.92 -4.98 -10.91
C PHE A 46 14.92 -3.83 -10.70
N CYS A 47 14.44 -2.58 -10.68
CA CYS A 47 15.30 -1.41 -10.49
C CYS A 47 16.02 -1.43 -9.13
N LEU A 48 15.35 -1.82 -8.04
CA LEU A 48 15.96 -1.98 -6.72
C LEU A 48 17.07 -3.01 -6.72
N ARG A 49 16.85 -4.14 -7.42
CA ARG A 49 17.84 -5.21 -7.51
C ARG A 49 19.08 -4.77 -8.30
N ILE A 50 18.89 -4.18 -9.48
CA ILE A 50 19.97 -3.81 -10.40
C ILE A 50 20.78 -2.62 -9.87
N PHE A 51 20.13 -1.52 -9.54
CA PHE A 51 20.85 -0.29 -9.20
C PHE A 51 21.27 -0.22 -7.74
N LEU A 52 20.50 -0.84 -6.82
CA LEU A 52 20.76 -0.75 -5.38
C LEU A 52 21.21 -2.09 -4.77
N SER A 53 21.30 -3.16 -5.55
CA SER A 53 21.65 -4.51 -5.06
C SER A 53 20.78 -4.91 -3.86
N THR A 54 19.48 -4.54 -3.90
CA THR A 54 18.53 -4.80 -2.82
C THR A 54 17.98 -6.21 -2.94
N LYS A 55 18.07 -7.00 -1.85
CA LYS A 55 17.39 -8.30 -1.73
C LYS A 55 16.02 -8.10 -1.12
N ILE A 56 14.96 -8.43 -1.85
CA ILE A 56 13.58 -8.37 -1.36
C ILE A 56 13.18 -9.75 -0.84
N ILE A 57 12.67 -9.80 0.39
CA ILE A 57 12.24 -11.01 1.09
C ILE A 57 10.80 -10.83 1.53
N VAL A 58 9.92 -11.73 1.13
CA VAL A 58 8.51 -11.78 1.57
C VAL A 58 8.35 -12.96 2.52
N LYS A 59 7.77 -12.71 3.70
CA LYS A 59 7.46 -13.72 4.73
C LYS A 59 5.97 -13.72 5.01
N GLY A 60 5.43 -14.87 5.41
CA GLY A 60 4.04 -14.98 5.85
C GLY A 60 3.03 -15.01 4.71
N LEU A 61 3.40 -15.45 3.51
CA LEU A 61 2.47 -15.61 2.38
C LEU A 61 1.34 -16.59 2.71
N GLU A 62 1.59 -17.55 3.57
CA GLU A 62 0.63 -18.54 4.10
C GLU A 62 -0.49 -17.90 4.93
N ASN A 63 -0.31 -16.68 5.42
CA ASN A 63 -1.33 -15.94 6.17
C ASN A 63 -2.39 -15.27 5.28
N ILE A 64 -2.22 -15.33 3.95
CA ILE A 64 -3.18 -14.77 3.00
C ILE A 64 -4.28 -15.79 2.72
N ASP A 65 -5.42 -15.62 3.39
CA ASP A 65 -6.63 -16.38 3.05
C ASP A 65 -7.35 -15.72 1.86
N ARG A 66 -7.21 -16.33 0.69
CA ARG A 66 -7.84 -15.83 -0.55
C ARG A 66 -9.33 -16.13 -0.63
N SER A 67 -9.86 -16.96 0.26
CA SER A 67 -11.28 -17.32 0.30
C SER A 67 -12.12 -16.31 1.10
N SER A 68 -11.49 -15.52 1.98
CA SER A 68 -12.15 -14.53 2.82
C SER A 68 -11.88 -13.09 2.37
N LYS A 69 -12.82 -12.19 2.65
CA LYS A 69 -12.64 -10.77 2.45
C LYS A 69 -11.85 -10.17 3.62
N PHE A 70 -10.85 -9.40 3.31
CA PHE A 70 -10.05 -8.68 4.30
C PHE A 70 -9.58 -7.33 3.75
N PHE A 71 -9.26 -6.42 4.64
CA PHE A 71 -8.46 -5.25 4.29
C PHE A 71 -7.03 -5.40 4.80
N ILE A 72 -6.11 -4.72 4.17
CA ILE A 72 -4.69 -4.74 4.50
C ILE A 72 -4.33 -3.45 5.24
N ALA A 73 -3.82 -3.58 6.46
CA ALA A 73 -3.19 -2.50 7.20
C ALA A 73 -1.67 -2.59 7.02
N CYS A 74 -1.09 -1.64 6.30
CA CYS A 74 0.32 -1.69 5.93
C CYS A 74 1.10 -0.53 6.56
N THR A 75 2.33 -0.78 7.08
CA THR A 75 3.24 0.31 7.44
C THR A 75 3.61 1.13 6.21
N HIS A 76 3.84 2.44 6.39
CA HIS A 76 4.11 3.35 5.27
C HIS A 76 5.39 4.15 5.46
N GLN A 77 6.43 3.79 4.74
CA GLN A 77 7.76 4.39 4.84
C GLN A 77 8.29 4.91 3.49
N SER A 78 7.83 4.31 2.39
CA SER A 78 8.33 4.52 1.04
C SER A 78 7.19 4.64 0.00
N GLN A 79 7.53 4.94 -1.23
CA GLN A 79 6.63 4.72 -2.37
C GLN A 79 6.58 3.25 -2.79
N PHE A 80 7.57 2.46 -2.37
CA PHE A 80 7.71 1.06 -2.73
C PHE A 80 6.44 0.25 -2.45
N GLU A 81 5.83 0.45 -1.28
CA GLU A 81 4.64 -0.30 -0.85
C GLU A 81 3.49 -0.19 -1.86
N THR A 82 3.26 1.02 -2.39
CA THR A 82 2.14 1.27 -3.31
C THR A 82 2.30 0.57 -4.65
N PHE A 83 3.53 0.31 -5.06
CA PHE A 83 3.84 -0.47 -6.26
C PHE A 83 3.93 -1.96 -5.97
N PHE A 84 4.70 -2.34 -4.96
CA PHE A 84 5.08 -3.74 -4.76
C PHE A 84 3.93 -4.61 -4.21
N LEU A 85 3.05 -4.06 -3.36
CA LEU A 85 1.91 -4.82 -2.84
C LEU A 85 0.96 -5.30 -3.94
N GLN A 86 0.93 -4.63 -5.09
CA GLN A 86 0.18 -5.07 -6.26
C GLN A 86 0.75 -6.35 -6.92
N THR A 87 1.97 -6.75 -6.56
CA THR A 87 2.55 -8.02 -7.02
C THR A 87 2.20 -9.21 -6.13
N ILE A 88 1.82 -8.94 -4.87
CA ILE A 88 1.48 -9.95 -3.87
C ILE A 88 -0.03 -10.19 -3.85
N PHE A 89 -0.82 -9.11 -3.86
CA PHE A 89 -2.27 -9.15 -3.76
C PHE A 89 -2.92 -8.96 -5.13
N GLU A 90 -4.04 -9.61 -5.35
CA GLU A 90 -4.74 -9.55 -6.62
C GLU A 90 -5.57 -8.27 -6.72
N SER A 91 -5.24 -7.43 -7.70
CA SER A 91 -5.94 -6.18 -8.03
C SER A 91 -6.29 -5.29 -6.81
N PRO A 92 -5.37 -5.08 -5.85
CA PRO A 92 -5.69 -4.32 -4.65
C PRO A 92 -5.99 -2.87 -5.00
N PHE A 93 -6.83 -2.22 -4.20
CA PHE A 93 -7.12 -0.80 -4.32
C PHE A 93 -6.78 -0.07 -3.02
N PHE A 94 -6.64 1.26 -3.07
CA PHE A 94 -6.07 2.05 -1.98
C PHE A 94 -7.02 3.16 -1.53
N ILE A 95 -6.94 3.51 -0.24
CA ILE A 95 -7.36 4.82 0.23
C ILE A 95 -6.19 5.78 0.07
N LEU A 96 -6.40 6.86 -0.66
CA LEU A 96 -5.36 7.81 -1.01
C LEU A 96 -5.83 9.27 -0.92
N LYS A 97 -4.87 10.19 -0.96
CA LYS A 97 -5.14 11.62 -0.93
C LYS A 97 -5.81 12.07 -2.23
N LYS A 98 -6.81 12.96 -2.13
CA LYS A 98 -7.52 13.56 -3.27
C LYS A 98 -6.58 14.19 -4.30
N GLU A 99 -5.45 14.76 -3.85
CA GLU A 99 -4.46 15.38 -4.73
C GLU A 99 -3.82 14.39 -5.72
N LEU A 100 -3.68 13.11 -5.35
CA LEU A 100 -3.14 12.08 -6.25
C LEU A 100 -4.09 11.76 -7.41
N ILE A 101 -5.39 11.83 -7.18
CA ILE A 101 -6.41 11.65 -8.22
C ILE A 101 -6.39 12.78 -9.26
N ARG A 102 -5.93 13.97 -8.89
CA ARG A 102 -5.82 15.12 -9.77
C ARG A 102 -4.62 15.06 -10.74
N ILE A 103 -3.66 14.18 -10.49
CA ILE A 103 -2.57 13.94 -11.45
C ILE A 103 -3.17 13.28 -12.67
N ARG A 104 -3.17 14.01 -13.83
CA ARG A 104 -3.87 13.63 -15.06
C ARG A 104 -3.91 12.11 -15.32
N ILE A 105 -3.04 11.56 -16.14
CA ILE A 105 -3.02 10.15 -16.55
C ILE A 105 -3.02 9.21 -15.35
N PHE A 106 -2.13 9.44 -14.38
CA PHE A 106 -1.98 8.60 -13.20
C PHE A 106 -3.24 8.55 -12.33
N GLY A 107 -3.89 9.70 -12.11
CA GLY A 107 -5.15 9.77 -11.37
C GLY A 107 -6.29 9.01 -12.05
N SER A 108 -6.32 8.98 -13.40
CA SER A 108 -7.28 8.20 -14.16
C SER A 108 -7.10 6.70 -13.94
N PHE A 109 -5.87 6.21 -13.90
CA PHE A 109 -5.59 4.81 -13.53
C PHE A 109 -6.03 4.49 -12.08
N LEU A 110 -5.74 5.38 -11.13
CA LEU A 110 -6.16 5.19 -9.73
C LEU A 110 -7.68 5.10 -9.61
N LYS A 111 -8.43 5.93 -10.34
CA LYS A 111 -9.90 5.84 -10.42
C LYS A 111 -10.34 4.52 -11.05
N LYS A 112 -9.71 4.13 -12.16
CA LYS A 112 -10.05 2.93 -12.92
C LYS A 112 -9.89 1.65 -12.08
N ILE A 113 -8.82 1.53 -11.28
CA ILE A 113 -8.63 0.42 -10.36
C ILE A 113 -9.49 0.54 -9.09
N GLY A 114 -10.22 1.66 -8.91
CA GLY A 114 -11.20 1.88 -7.86
C GLY A 114 -10.61 2.33 -6.54
N CYS A 115 -9.53 3.08 -6.57
CA CYS A 115 -8.99 3.75 -5.39
C CYS A 115 -10.00 4.77 -4.83
N ILE A 116 -10.06 4.86 -3.50
CA ILE A 116 -11.00 5.73 -2.79
C ILE A 116 -10.23 6.96 -2.29
N GLU A 117 -10.68 8.13 -2.69
CA GLU A 117 -10.07 9.38 -2.24
C GLU A 117 -10.58 9.80 -0.86
N ILE A 118 -9.68 10.38 -0.06
CA ILE A 118 -10.01 11.00 1.23
C ILE A 118 -9.45 12.42 1.31
N THR A 119 -10.29 13.35 1.77
CA THR A 119 -9.86 14.70 2.15
C THR A 119 -9.50 14.68 3.64
N ARG A 120 -8.24 14.94 3.96
CA ARG A 120 -7.76 14.96 5.35
C ARG A 120 -8.09 16.30 6.00
N ASN A 121 -8.33 16.27 7.32
CA ASN A 121 -8.51 17.44 8.19
C ASN A 121 -9.77 18.29 7.92
N LYS A 122 -10.78 17.76 7.24
CA LYS A 122 -12.11 18.37 7.17
C LYS A 122 -13.14 17.33 7.59
N ILE A 123 -13.97 17.70 8.60
CA ILE A 123 -15.24 17.05 8.84
C ILE A 123 -16.15 17.61 7.73
N SER A 124 -16.16 16.95 6.58
CA SER A 124 -17.05 17.31 5.47
C SER A 124 -18.15 16.28 5.36
N LYS A 125 -19.31 16.68 4.85
CA LYS A 125 -20.40 15.75 4.48
C LYS A 125 -19.88 14.61 3.58
N ASP A 126 -18.85 14.85 2.78
CA ASP A 126 -18.18 13.84 1.94
C ASP A 126 -17.60 12.66 2.75
N ASN A 127 -17.39 12.81 4.05
CA ASN A 127 -16.85 11.75 4.91
C ASN A 127 -17.93 10.87 5.56
N VAL A 128 -19.21 11.28 5.56
CA VAL A 128 -20.32 10.48 6.13
C VAL A 128 -20.49 9.21 5.28
N ASP A 129 -20.53 9.36 3.96
CA ASP A 129 -20.72 8.25 3.03
C ASP A 129 -19.41 7.49 2.73
N PHE A 130 -18.26 7.95 3.29
CA PHE A 130 -16.95 7.37 2.99
C PHE A 130 -16.87 5.90 3.39
N TYR A 131 -17.29 5.55 4.61
CA TYR A 131 -17.22 4.17 5.10
C TYR A 131 -18.24 3.26 4.43
N GLU A 132 -19.39 3.77 4.04
CA GLU A 132 -20.36 3.03 3.20
C GLU A 132 -19.76 2.74 1.83
N ARG A 133 -19.13 3.72 1.20
CA ARG A 133 -18.41 3.51 -0.08
C ARG A 133 -17.27 2.50 0.05
N VAL A 134 -16.53 2.53 1.17
CA VAL A 134 -15.49 1.54 1.46
C VAL A 134 -16.10 0.14 1.54
N LYS A 135 -17.18 -0.03 2.32
CA LYS A 135 -17.90 -1.30 2.46
C LYS A 135 -18.39 -1.81 1.12
N LEU A 136 -19.14 -0.99 0.39
CA LEU A 136 -19.64 -1.33 -0.95
C LEU A 136 -18.52 -1.72 -1.92
N SER A 137 -17.37 -1.03 -1.85
CA SER A 137 -16.23 -1.35 -2.72
C SER A 137 -15.60 -2.68 -2.38
N ILE A 138 -15.48 -3.03 -1.10
CA ILE A 138 -14.98 -4.34 -0.64
C ILE A 138 -15.98 -5.44 -0.96
N ASP A 139 -17.29 -5.18 -0.78
CA ASP A 139 -18.33 -6.16 -1.05
C ASP A 139 -18.48 -6.46 -2.55
N LYS A 140 -18.36 -5.44 -3.40
CA LYS A 140 -18.51 -5.54 -4.85
C LYS A 140 -17.29 -6.10 -5.56
N LYS A 141 -16.10 -5.86 -5.00
CA LYS A 141 -14.83 -6.33 -5.56
C LYS A 141 -14.31 -7.51 -4.76
N ASN A 142 -13.87 -8.54 -5.43
CA ASN A 142 -13.12 -9.64 -4.80
C ASN A 142 -11.62 -9.27 -4.65
N SER A 143 -11.35 -8.04 -4.20
CA SER A 143 -10.00 -7.44 -4.16
C SER A 143 -9.79 -6.74 -2.81
N PRO A 144 -8.63 -6.89 -2.17
CA PRO A 144 -8.40 -6.30 -0.86
C PRO A 144 -8.17 -4.79 -0.95
N LEU A 145 -8.71 -4.08 0.03
CA LEU A 145 -8.39 -2.67 0.27
C LEU A 145 -7.09 -2.55 1.03
N ILE A 146 -6.17 -1.70 0.58
CA ILE A 146 -4.94 -1.36 1.30
C ILE A 146 -5.08 0.02 1.95
N ILE A 147 -4.80 0.07 3.24
CA ILE A 147 -4.72 1.31 4.01
C ILE A 147 -3.36 1.44 4.69
N PHE A 148 -2.97 2.66 4.96
CA PHE A 148 -1.78 3.00 5.73
C PHE A 148 -2.20 3.65 7.05
N PRO A 149 -2.28 2.90 8.18
CA PRO A 149 -2.82 3.40 9.44
C PRO A 149 -2.07 4.62 9.99
N GLN A 150 -0.79 4.76 9.68
CA GLN A 150 0.02 5.92 10.06
C GLN A 150 -0.44 7.22 9.38
N GLY A 151 -1.17 7.12 8.26
CA GLY A 151 -1.72 8.25 7.53
C GLY A 151 -0.74 9.00 6.63
N THR A 152 0.54 8.85 6.78
CA THR A 152 1.60 9.37 5.90
C THR A 152 2.85 8.51 6.02
N ARG A 153 3.85 8.73 5.16
CA ARG A 153 5.13 8.03 5.25
C ARG A 153 5.97 8.58 6.41
N TYR A 154 6.49 7.66 7.22
CA TYR A 154 7.40 7.93 8.33
C TYR A 154 8.74 7.25 8.12
N ASP A 155 9.77 7.68 8.84
CA ASP A 155 11.05 6.97 8.87
C ASP A 155 10.89 5.59 9.53
N VAL A 156 11.77 4.65 9.19
CA VAL A 156 11.74 3.28 9.72
C VAL A 156 11.87 3.23 11.24
N LYS A 157 12.46 4.26 11.86
CA LYS A 157 12.64 4.37 13.31
C LYS A 157 11.47 5.05 14.03
N GLU A 158 10.59 5.72 13.30
CA GLU A 158 9.45 6.44 13.88
C GLU A 158 8.28 5.48 14.19
N ARG A 159 7.58 5.73 15.29
CA ARG A 159 6.46 4.91 15.79
C ARG A 159 5.24 5.80 16.07
N PRO A 160 4.68 6.50 15.04
CA PRO A 160 3.52 7.36 15.25
C PRO A 160 2.27 6.53 15.58
N ASP A 161 1.35 7.14 16.33
CA ASP A 161 0.06 6.53 16.61
C ASP A 161 -0.76 6.31 15.34
N PHE A 162 -1.43 5.16 15.29
CA PHE A 162 -2.32 4.80 14.20
C PHE A 162 -3.60 5.64 14.22
N LYS A 163 -4.03 6.06 13.05
CA LYS A 163 -5.27 6.84 12.87
C LYS A 163 -6.49 5.92 12.98
N LYS A 164 -7.56 6.44 13.58
CA LYS A 164 -8.85 5.74 13.81
C LYS A 164 -9.51 5.19 12.53
N GLY A 165 -9.01 5.56 11.33
CA GLY A 165 -9.51 5.03 10.06
C GLY A 165 -9.45 3.51 9.97
N ALA A 166 -8.39 2.88 10.52
CA ALA A 166 -8.24 1.43 10.52
C ALA A 166 -9.32 0.75 11.38
N SER A 167 -9.58 1.26 12.61
CA SER A 167 -10.62 0.70 13.48
C SER A 167 -12.02 0.88 12.92
N ARG A 168 -12.29 1.99 12.25
CA ARG A 168 -13.59 2.23 11.62
C ARG A 168 -13.87 1.27 10.46
N ILE A 169 -12.83 0.90 9.67
CA ILE A 169 -12.98 -0.13 8.63
C ILE A 169 -13.14 -1.51 9.26
N TYR A 170 -12.41 -1.80 10.32
CA TYR A 170 -12.54 -3.06 11.06
C TYR A 170 -13.97 -3.24 11.64
N ASN A 171 -14.58 -2.16 12.15
CA ASN A 171 -15.95 -2.16 12.66
C ASN A 171 -17.03 -2.38 11.58
N LEU A 172 -16.65 -2.44 10.29
CA LEU A 172 -17.54 -2.89 9.22
C LEU A 172 -17.63 -4.43 9.13
N ASN A 173 -17.11 -5.15 10.13
CA ASN A 173 -17.00 -6.61 10.19
C ASN A 173 -16.14 -7.19 9.06
N ILE A 174 -14.98 -6.58 8.83
CA ILE A 174 -14.00 -7.01 7.83
C ILE A 174 -12.69 -7.37 8.53
N LYS A 175 -12.17 -8.56 8.28
CA LYS A 175 -10.88 -9.02 8.81
C LYS A 175 -9.75 -8.08 8.40
N CYS A 176 -8.74 -7.93 9.26
CA CYS A 176 -7.57 -7.11 8.97
C CYS A 176 -6.32 -7.98 8.79
N LEU A 177 -5.65 -7.87 7.65
CA LEU A 177 -4.36 -8.51 7.40
C LEU A 177 -3.24 -7.46 7.59
N PRO A 178 -2.43 -7.54 8.67
CA PRO A 178 -1.34 -6.62 8.88
C PRO A 178 -0.15 -6.95 7.98
N VAL A 179 0.46 -5.93 7.37
CA VAL A 179 1.66 -6.05 6.55
C VAL A 179 2.70 -5.03 7.03
N VAL A 180 3.88 -5.50 7.34
CA VAL A 180 4.97 -4.68 7.88
C VAL A 180 6.15 -4.72 6.93
N LEU A 181 6.72 -3.55 6.62
CA LEU A 181 7.89 -3.44 5.76
C LEU A 181 8.94 -2.52 6.41
N ASN A 182 10.22 -2.78 6.10
CA ASN A 182 11.33 -1.90 6.41
C ASN A 182 11.83 -1.12 5.17
N SER A 183 10.93 -0.82 4.26
CA SER A 183 11.23 -0.19 2.96
C SER A 183 11.94 1.17 3.07
N GLY A 184 11.68 1.93 4.13
CA GLY A 184 12.37 3.18 4.44
C GLY A 184 13.87 3.04 4.66
N SER A 185 14.34 1.85 5.01
CA SER A 185 15.77 1.54 5.14
C SER A 185 16.51 1.53 3.79
N VAL A 186 15.77 1.37 2.68
CA VAL A 186 16.30 1.33 1.30
C VAL A 186 15.89 2.56 0.52
N TRP A 187 14.59 2.85 0.49
CA TRP A 187 13.98 3.94 -0.25
C TRP A 187 13.20 4.88 0.67
N PRO A 188 13.88 5.73 1.43
CA PRO A 188 13.24 6.62 2.40
C PRO A 188 12.38 7.69 1.72
N LYS A 189 11.41 8.25 2.46
CA LYS A 189 10.60 9.41 2.03
C LYS A 189 11.46 10.63 1.72
N LYS A 190 12.49 10.86 2.55
CA LYS A 190 13.47 11.93 2.42
C LYS A 190 14.89 11.35 2.54
N GLY A 191 15.86 12.01 1.91
CA GLY A 191 17.26 11.61 2.00
C GLY A 191 17.73 10.71 0.85
N VAL A 192 18.85 10.04 1.11
CA VAL A 192 19.58 9.25 0.11
C VAL A 192 19.12 7.80 0.14
N MET A 193 18.95 7.23 -1.04
CA MET A 193 18.68 5.78 -1.19
C MET A 193 19.89 4.96 -0.75
N LYS A 194 19.62 3.85 -0.08
CA LYS A 194 20.68 2.97 0.46
C LYS A 194 20.76 1.69 -0.36
N SER A 195 21.97 1.31 -0.74
CA SER A 195 22.27 0.08 -1.48
C SER A 195 22.71 -1.06 -0.56
N ASN A 196 22.75 -2.28 -1.10
CA ASN A 196 23.19 -3.51 -0.44
C ASN A 196 22.39 -3.82 0.86
N LYS A 197 21.09 -3.51 0.86
CA LYS A 197 20.20 -3.76 1.98
C LYS A 197 19.20 -4.87 1.69
N LYS A 198 18.70 -5.50 2.75
CA LYS A 198 17.54 -6.39 2.69
C LYS A 198 16.28 -5.56 2.89
N LEU A 199 15.32 -5.70 2.00
CA LEU A 199 13.98 -5.16 2.14
C LEU A 199 13.06 -6.31 2.48
N ILE A 200 12.52 -6.31 3.70
CA ILE A 200 11.70 -7.38 4.23
C ILE A 200 10.25 -6.92 4.24
N ILE A 201 9.37 -7.77 3.75
CA ILE A 201 7.92 -7.65 3.84
C ILE A 201 7.43 -8.80 4.69
N SER A 202 6.81 -8.49 5.83
CA SER A 202 6.27 -9.47 6.77
C SER A 202 4.73 -9.37 6.76
N ILE A 203 4.06 -10.43 6.36
CA ILE A 203 2.61 -10.57 6.37
C ILE A 203 2.26 -11.33 7.63
N LEU A 204 1.57 -10.67 8.56
CA LEU A 204 1.26 -11.24 9.87
C LEU A 204 -0.05 -12.03 9.83
N LYS A 205 -0.31 -12.83 10.86
CA LYS A 205 -1.61 -13.48 11.04
C LYS A 205 -2.72 -12.44 11.09
N PRO A 206 -3.85 -12.67 10.41
CA PRO A 206 -4.95 -11.72 10.38
C PRO A 206 -5.55 -11.49 11.76
N PHE A 207 -6.15 -10.32 11.95
CA PHE A 207 -7.09 -10.07 13.03
C PHE A 207 -8.48 -10.51 12.56
N GLU A 208 -9.05 -11.48 13.26
CA GLU A 208 -10.43 -11.88 13.07
C GLU A 208 -11.37 -10.78 13.57
N ILE A 209 -12.60 -10.79 13.11
CA ILE A 209 -13.65 -9.86 13.55
C ILE A 209 -14.04 -10.10 15.01
N GLY A 210 -14.62 -9.09 15.69
CA GLY A 210 -15.21 -9.25 17.02
C GLY A 210 -14.50 -8.51 18.17
N LEU A 211 -13.33 -7.89 17.93
CA LEU A 211 -12.70 -7.02 18.93
C LEU A 211 -13.39 -5.64 18.94
N ASP A 212 -13.37 -4.98 20.10
CA ASP A 212 -13.65 -3.54 20.16
C ASP A 212 -12.67 -2.76 19.28
N GLY A 213 -13.15 -1.73 18.59
CA GLY A 213 -12.36 -0.99 17.63
C GLY A 213 -11.13 -0.28 18.22
N ASN A 214 -11.16 0.16 19.49
CA ASN A 214 -10.02 0.78 20.14
C ASN A 214 -9.01 -0.29 20.59
N VAL A 215 -9.51 -1.41 21.10
CA VAL A 215 -8.68 -2.59 21.47
C VAL A 215 -8.00 -3.12 20.22
N PHE A 216 -8.72 -3.30 19.11
CA PHE A 216 -8.18 -3.68 17.83
C PHE A 216 -7.05 -2.74 17.38
N LEU A 217 -7.30 -1.41 17.39
CA LEU A 217 -6.34 -0.44 16.89
C LEU A 217 -5.04 -0.46 17.68
N LYS A 218 -5.13 -0.55 19.01
CA LYS A 218 -3.97 -0.64 19.89
C LYS A 218 -3.20 -1.95 19.69
N SER A 219 -3.90 -3.07 19.59
CA SER A 219 -3.30 -4.38 19.35
C SER A 219 -2.63 -4.45 17.98
N LEU A 220 -3.27 -3.88 16.95
CA LEU A 220 -2.72 -3.78 15.60
C LEU A 220 -1.41 -2.97 15.61
N GLN A 221 -1.41 -1.80 16.25
CA GLN A 221 -0.24 -0.93 16.36
C GLN A 221 0.92 -1.63 17.05
N ASN A 222 0.68 -2.22 18.21
CA ASN A 222 1.70 -2.94 18.99
C ASN A 222 2.31 -4.08 18.15
N LYS A 223 1.47 -4.97 17.61
CA LYS A 223 1.91 -6.12 16.83
C LYS A 223 2.71 -5.72 15.59
N MET A 224 2.29 -4.66 14.89
CA MET A 224 3.00 -4.18 13.72
C MET A 224 4.34 -3.51 14.06
N TYR A 225 4.42 -2.79 15.15
CA TYR A 225 5.69 -2.17 15.57
C TYR A 225 6.67 -3.17 16.18
N GLU A 226 6.20 -4.14 16.95
CA GLU A 226 7.02 -5.27 17.39
C GLU A 226 7.66 -6.03 16.20
N GLU A 227 6.89 -6.27 15.15
CA GLU A 227 7.44 -6.91 13.95
C GLU A 227 8.40 -5.98 13.19
N LEU A 228 8.09 -4.68 13.13
CA LEU A 228 8.97 -3.71 12.50
C LEU A 228 10.34 -3.67 13.19
N ASP A 229 10.39 -3.76 14.52
CA ASP A 229 11.63 -3.79 15.30
C ASP A 229 12.48 -5.04 14.98
N LYS A 230 11.83 -6.18 14.72
CA LYS A 230 12.52 -7.43 14.33
C LYS A 230 13.12 -7.40 12.92
N ILE A 231 12.54 -6.63 12.02
CA ILE A 231 12.95 -6.61 10.59
C ILE A 231 13.75 -5.37 10.20
N SER A 232 13.92 -4.39 11.10
CA SER A 232 14.59 -3.09 10.84
C SER A 232 16.11 -3.13 10.88
#